data_9c63bc1b6bce192e4cdab6e156fb79e7
#
_entry.id   9c63bc1b6bce192e4cdab6e156fb79e7
#
_cell.length_a   1.000
_cell.length_b   1.000
_cell.length_c   1.000
_cell.angle_alpha   90.00
_cell.angle_beta   90.00
_cell.angle_gamma   90.00
#
_symmetry.space_group_name_H-M   'P 1'
#
loop_
_entity.id
_entity.type
_entity.pdbx_description
1 polymer ?
#
loop_
_entity_poly.entity_id
_entity_poly.type
_entity_poly.pdbx_seq_one_letter_code
_entity_poly.pdbx_strand_id
1 'polypeptide(L)'
;MSNDGAQAGQSSEHVIEPEVFGENARVGQWFPHDENEIPESASQPQAARVRLARLARNHGLVFLVAILSFAAADTWNVLSGLLIADLLCVTIAALAGITITTLVHEWFHYWGARFARAHVSIPTRQGLFVYVWDFGRNSTGQFLIMSIADTIGTIFAVALLWTNVPADTLGRAVLRSAAVASVIYSAMIEWPVIRRCRYSGDPLGELS
;
A
#
# COMPACT_ATOMS: atom_id res chain seq x y z
N MET A 1 -73.61 -19.61 26.22
CA MET A 1 -72.46 -19.34 27.09
C MET A 1 -71.27 -19.95 26.35
N SER A 2 -70.61 -19.19 25.53
CA SER A 2 -69.39 -19.60 24.83
C SER A 2 -68.54 -18.37 24.70
N ASN A 3 -67.34 -18.46 25.17
CA ASN A 3 -66.40 -17.38 25.33
C ASN A 3 -65.32 -17.56 24.26
N ASP A 4 -65.48 -16.85 23.14
CA ASP A 4 -64.51 -16.89 22.04
C ASP A 4 -63.46 -15.82 22.28
N GLY A 5 -62.29 -16.29 22.71
CA GLY A 5 -61.09 -15.45 22.91
C GLY A 5 -60.45 -15.08 21.58
N ALA A 6 -60.44 -13.83 21.28
CA ALA A 6 -59.70 -13.26 20.16
C ALA A 6 -58.20 -13.33 20.45
N GLN A 7 -57.46 -14.15 19.67
CA GLN A 7 -56.02 -14.10 19.61
C GLN A 7 -55.59 -12.95 18.70
N ALA A 8 -55.04 -11.90 19.33
CA ALA A 8 -54.36 -10.83 18.62
C ALA A 8 -53.06 -11.37 18.03
N GLY A 9 -52.98 -11.34 16.71
CA GLY A 9 -51.73 -11.68 15.98
C GLY A 9 -50.64 -10.68 16.29
N GLN A 10 -49.59 -11.13 16.96
CA GLN A 10 -48.32 -10.40 17.04
C GLN A 10 -47.62 -10.51 15.68
N SER A 11 -47.70 -9.45 14.90
CA SER A 11 -46.80 -9.25 13.77
C SER A 11 -45.43 -9.02 14.30
N SER A 12 -44.56 -10.02 14.23
CA SER A 12 -43.14 -9.87 14.46
C SER A 12 -42.58 -8.96 13.35
N GLU A 13 -42.41 -7.70 13.68
CA GLU A 13 -41.66 -6.74 12.91
C GLU A 13 -40.21 -7.23 12.87
N HIS A 14 -39.84 -7.80 11.75
CA HIS A 14 -38.47 -8.25 11.47
C HIS A 14 -37.62 -6.97 11.32
N VAL A 15 -37.13 -6.46 12.45
CA VAL A 15 -36.08 -5.45 12.46
C VAL A 15 -34.87 -6.08 11.81
N ILE A 16 -34.65 -5.76 10.54
CA ILE A 16 -33.37 -6.04 9.86
C ILE A 16 -32.35 -5.16 10.57
N GLU A 17 -31.69 -5.72 11.58
CA GLU A 17 -30.46 -5.09 12.09
C GLU A 17 -29.54 -4.94 10.89
N PRO A 18 -29.01 -3.73 10.61
CA PRO A 18 -27.97 -3.57 9.61
C PRO A 18 -26.81 -4.43 10.11
N GLU A 19 -26.48 -5.49 9.34
CA GLU A 19 -25.22 -6.21 9.52
C GLU A 19 -24.12 -5.15 9.55
N VAL A 20 -23.71 -4.79 10.72
CA VAL A 20 -22.53 -3.97 10.98
C VAL A 20 -21.40 -4.74 10.36
N PHE A 21 -20.91 -4.25 9.23
CA PHE A 21 -19.71 -4.72 8.56
C PHE A 21 -18.69 -5.07 9.64
N GLY A 22 -18.43 -6.36 9.74
CA GLY A 22 -17.74 -7.10 10.76
C GLY A 22 -16.87 -6.27 11.68
N GLU A 23 -17.24 -6.24 12.93
CA GLU A 23 -16.54 -5.69 14.11
C GLU A 23 -15.12 -6.23 14.30
N ASN A 24 -14.60 -6.97 13.33
CA ASN A 24 -13.29 -7.64 13.32
C ASN A 24 -12.33 -7.17 12.23
N ALA A 25 -12.60 -6.08 11.53
CA ALA A 25 -11.58 -5.45 10.71
C ALA A 25 -10.57 -4.73 11.61
N ARG A 26 -9.81 -5.49 12.38
CA ARG A 26 -8.62 -4.99 13.09
C ARG A 26 -7.73 -4.35 12.04
N VAL A 27 -7.43 -3.06 12.19
CA VAL A 27 -6.49 -2.32 11.33
C VAL A 27 -5.14 -3.06 11.21
N GLY A 28 -4.82 -3.94 12.16
CA GLY A 28 -3.66 -4.84 12.10
C GLY A 28 -3.76 -6.01 11.11
N GLN A 29 -4.94 -6.30 10.54
CA GLN A 29 -5.10 -7.40 9.56
C GLN A 29 -4.74 -7.04 8.12
N TRP A 30 -4.49 -5.77 7.82
CA TRP A 30 -3.95 -5.36 6.51
C TRP A 30 -2.53 -5.89 6.26
N PHE A 31 -1.82 -6.23 7.34
CA PHE A 31 -0.54 -6.92 7.29
C PHE A 31 -0.73 -8.25 8.01
N PRO A 32 -0.67 -9.40 7.34
CA PRO A 32 -0.74 -10.69 7.99
C PRO A 32 0.39 -10.78 9.03
N HIS A 33 0.05 -10.48 10.29
CA HIS A 33 0.93 -10.79 11.40
C HIS A 33 0.97 -12.31 11.52
N ASP A 34 2.10 -12.89 11.20
CA ASP A 34 2.40 -14.25 11.63
C ASP A 34 2.58 -14.15 13.15
N GLU A 35 1.59 -14.62 13.93
CA GLU A 35 1.62 -14.59 15.41
C GLU A 35 2.86 -15.30 16.01
N ASN A 36 3.61 -15.99 15.15
CA ASN A 36 4.88 -16.66 15.48
C ASN A 36 6.12 -15.78 15.20
N GLU A 37 5.97 -14.52 14.73
CA GLU A 37 7.12 -13.62 14.68
C GLU A 37 7.52 -13.23 16.12
N ILE A 38 8.47 -13.97 16.66
CA ILE A 38 9.13 -13.64 17.92
C ILE A 38 9.65 -12.21 17.80
N PRO A 39 9.21 -11.28 18.67
CA PRO A 39 9.68 -9.91 18.62
C PRO A 39 11.20 -9.91 18.67
N GLU A 40 11.81 -9.29 17.67
CA GLU A 40 13.26 -9.24 17.52
C GLU A 40 13.87 -8.67 18.80
N SER A 41 14.48 -9.54 19.60
CA SER A 41 15.18 -9.13 20.81
C SER A 41 16.25 -8.10 20.41
N ALA A 42 16.47 -7.08 21.24
CA ALA A 42 17.45 -6.00 21.04
C ALA A 42 18.89 -6.50 20.74
N SER A 43 19.13 -7.79 20.76
CA SER A 43 20.40 -8.47 20.54
C SER A 43 20.78 -8.73 19.07
N GLN A 44 19.96 -8.33 18.05
CA GLN A 44 20.31 -8.59 16.65
C GLN A 44 20.24 -7.38 15.69
N PRO A 45 20.82 -6.21 16.00
CA PRO A 45 20.81 -5.07 15.06
C PRO A 45 21.57 -5.38 13.75
N GLN A 46 22.52 -6.31 13.80
CA GLN A 46 23.29 -6.73 12.62
C GLN A 46 22.44 -7.58 11.67
N ALA A 47 21.64 -8.50 12.20
CA ALA A 47 20.72 -9.30 11.38
C ALA A 47 19.67 -8.45 10.66
N ALA A 48 19.11 -7.43 11.34
CA ALA A 48 18.18 -6.49 10.74
C ALA A 48 18.83 -5.69 9.59
N ARG A 49 20.07 -5.22 9.76
CA ARG A 49 20.81 -4.53 8.69
C ARG A 49 21.05 -5.42 7.47
N VAL A 50 21.41 -6.69 7.69
CA VAL A 50 21.60 -7.66 6.59
C VAL A 50 20.28 -7.91 5.86
N ARG A 51 19.17 -8.07 6.59
CA ARG A 51 17.84 -8.21 5.97
C ARG A 51 17.45 -7.00 5.15
N LEU A 52 17.63 -5.79 5.70
CA LEU A 52 17.35 -4.54 4.99
C LEU A 52 18.20 -4.39 3.72
N ALA A 53 19.50 -4.69 3.80
CA ALA A 53 20.39 -4.63 2.62
C ALA A 53 19.97 -5.63 1.53
N ARG A 54 19.55 -6.84 1.92
CA ARG A 54 19.03 -7.85 0.98
C ARG A 54 17.72 -7.38 0.33
N LEU A 55 16.80 -6.81 1.13
CA LEU A 55 15.55 -6.26 0.64
C LEU A 55 15.79 -5.11 -0.33
N ALA A 56 16.68 -4.16 0.03
CA ALA A 56 17.06 -3.05 -0.84
C ALA A 56 17.64 -3.52 -2.18
N ARG A 57 18.52 -4.52 -2.15
CA ARG A 57 19.06 -5.13 -3.36
C ARG A 57 17.96 -5.73 -4.24
N ASN A 58 17.05 -6.49 -3.65
CA ASN A 58 15.99 -7.16 -4.40
C ASN A 58 15.00 -6.14 -4.99
N HIS A 59 14.59 -5.13 -4.22
CA HIS A 59 13.77 -4.04 -4.73
C HIS A 59 14.48 -3.23 -5.82
N GLY A 60 15.79 -2.98 -5.66
CA GLY A 60 16.62 -2.34 -6.69
C GLY A 60 16.67 -3.16 -8.00
N LEU A 61 16.77 -4.49 -7.89
CA LEU A 61 16.72 -5.38 -9.05
C LEU A 61 15.34 -5.34 -9.73
N VAL A 62 14.26 -5.41 -8.96
CA VAL A 62 12.89 -5.34 -9.51
C VAL A 62 12.66 -3.98 -10.20
N PHE A 63 13.10 -2.89 -9.58
CA PHE A 63 13.05 -1.54 -10.15
C PHE A 63 13.83 -1.45 -11.47
N LEU A 64 15.04 -1.97 -11.50
CA LEU A 64 15.88 -2.00 -12.69
C LEU A 64 15.25 -2.84 -13.80
N VAL A 65 14.73 -4.04 -13.47
CA VAL A 65 14.03 -4.90 -14.43
C VAL A 65 12.80 -4.20 -15.00
N ALA A 66 12.01 -3.52 -14.18
CA ALA A 66 10.84 -2.77 -14.64
C ALA A 66 11.23 -1.68 -15.66
N ILE A 67 12.26 -0.90 -15.37
CA ILE A 67 12.75 0.15 -16.29
C ILE A 67 13.30 -0.45 -17.59
N LEU A 68 14.16 -1.47 -17.49
CA LEU A 68 14.80 -2.07 -18.67
C LEU A 68 13.79 -2.80 -19.55
N SER A 69 12.83 -3.52 -18.95
CA SER A 69 11.77 -4.18 -19.70
C SER A 69 10.89 -3.17 -20.44
N PHE A 70 10.54 -2.06 -19.78
CA PHE A 70 9.79 -1.00 -20.44
C PHE A 70 10.60 -0.37 -21.57
N ALA A 71 11.86 0.01 -21.34
CA ALA A 71 12.72 0.61 -22.36
C ALA A 71 12.90 -0.32 -23.58
N ALA A 72 13.09 -1.62 -23.36
CA ALA A 72 13.20 -2.60 -24.43
C ALA A 72 11.90 -2.73 -25.23
N ALA A 73 10.76 -2.82 -24.55
CA ALA A 73 9.44 -2.94 -25.19
C ALA A 73 9.08 -1.66 -25.98
N ASP A 74 9.33 -0.49 -25.43
CA ASP A 74 9.11 0.79 -26.08
C ASP A 74 9.99 0.96 -27.32
N THR A 75 11.27 0.62 -27.21
CA THR A 75 12.20 0.63 -28.35
C THR A 75 11.74 -0.32 -29.46
N TRP A 76 11.36 -1.54 -29.09
CA TRP A 76 10.85 -2.51 -30.06
C TRP A 76 9.58 -2.02 -30.74
N ASN A 77 8.64 -1.45 -29.98
CA ASN A 77 7.42 -0.89 -30.52
C ASN A 77 7.70 0.25 -31.54
N VAL A 78 8.55 1.20 -31.16
CA VAL A 78 8.91 2.34 -32.03
C VAL A 78 9.62 1.89 -33.32
N LEU A 79 10.49 0.88 -33.23
CA LEU A 79 11.25 0.42 -34.40
C LEU A 79 10.46 -0.50 -35.32
N SER A 80 9.58 -1.34 -34.78
CA SER A 80 8.86 -2.34 -35.58
C SER A 80 7.49 -1.87 -36.10
N GLY A 81 6.81 -1.00 -35.36
CA GLY A 81 5.43 -0.60 -35.65
C GLY A 81 4.42 -1.74 -35.63
N LEU A 82 4.79 -2.93 -35.05
CA LEU A 82 3.93 -4.10 -35.00
C LEU A 82 2.90 -3.98 -33.90
N LEU A 83 1.66 -4.35 -34.16
CA LEU A 83 0.58 -4.36 -33.17
C LEU A 83 0.95 -5.19 -31.93
N ILE A 84 1.62 -6.32 -32.10
CA ILE A 84 2.05 -7.17 -30.97
C ILE A 84 3.08 -6.46 -30.08
N ALA A 85 3.97 -5.66 -30.67
CA ALA A 85 4.95 -4.87 -29.93
C ALA A 85 4.25 -3.74 -29.16
N ASP A 86 3.24 -3.11 -29.75
CA ASP A 86 2.43 -2.09 -29.07
C ASP A 86 1.67 -2.66 -27.86
N LEU A 87 0.98 -3.80 -28.04
CA LEU A 87 0.27 -4.48 -26.93
C LEU A 87 1.21 -4.89 -25.80
N LEU A 88 2.39 -5.42 -26.15
CA LEU A 88 3.39 -5.81 -25.14
C LEU A 88 3.94 -4.57 -24.43
N CYS A 89 4.24 -3.50 -25.17
CA CYS A 89 4.71 -2.23 -24.60
C CYS A 89 3.69 -1.65 -23.62
N VAL A 90 2.41 -1.60 -23.98
CA VAL A 90 1.33 -1.11 -23.11
C VAL A 90 1.23 -1.94 -21.81
N THR A 91 1.30 -3.28 -21.94
CA THR A 91 1.22 -4.18 -20.77
C THR A 91 2.40 -3.97 -19.84
N ILE A 92 3.63 -3.95 -20.39
CA ILE A 92 4.86 -3.73 -19.60
C ILE A 92 4.86 -2.32 -19.01
N ALA A 93 4.40 -1.31 -19.74
CA ALA A 93 4.29 0.06 -19.26
C ALA A 93 3.38 0.18 -18.04
N ALA A 94 2.20 -0.46 -18.06
CA ALA A 94 1.29 -0.48 -16.91
C ALA A 94 1.96 -1.13 -15.69
N LEU A 95 2.56 -2.30 -15.86
CA LEU A 95 3.26 -3.01 -14.78
C LEU A 95 4.45 -2.21 -14.25
N ALA A 96 5.26 -1.62 -15.13
CA ALA A 96 6.41 -0.82 -14.73
C ALA A 96 5.98 0.44 -13.96
N GLY A 97 4.96 1.16 -14.43
CA GLY A 97 4.45 2.36 -13.76
C GLY A 97 3.98 2.06 -12.34
N ILE A 98 3.19 1.01 -12.15
CA ILE A 98 2.74 0.57 -10.82
C ILE A 98 3.93 0.14 -9.96
N THR A 99 4.82 -0.70 -10.49
CA THR A 99 5.96 -1.25 -9.73
C THR A 99 6.90 -0.14 -9.26
N ILE A 100 7.29 0.77 -10.14
CA ILE A 100 8.20 1.88 -9.82
C ILE A 100 7.59 2.75 -8.73
N THR A 101 6.32 3.14 -8.90
CA THR A 101 5.65 4.04 -7.96
C THR A 101 5.47 3.38 -6.59
N THR A 102 5.04 2.10 -6.56
CA THR A 102 4.85 1.35 -5.31
C THR A 102 6.18 1.15 -4.56
N LEU A 103 7.26 0.81 -5.26
CA LEU A 103 8.57 0.66 -4.60
C LEU A 103 9.08 1.97 -4.01
N VAL A 104 8.94 3.07 -4.74
CA VAL A 104 9.32 4.40 -4.22
C VAL A 104 8.48 4.75 -3.00
N HIS A 105 7.16 4.58 -3.06
CA HIS A 105 6.21 4.78 -1.97
C HIS A 105 6.64 4.01 -0.70
N GLU A 106 6.87 2.70 -0.78
CA GLU A 106 7.29 1.86 0.34
C GLU A 106 8.62 2.32 0.98
N TRP A 107 9.59 2.73 0.16
CA TRP A 107 10.86 3.23 0.67
C TRP A 107 10.73 4.59 1.34
N PHE A 108 9.85 5.46 0.87
CA PHE A 108 9.60 6.75 1.52
C PHE A 108 8.84 6.58 2.84
N HIS A 109 7.93 5.63 2.95
CA HIS A 109 7.35 5.21 4.23
C HIS A 109 8.45 4.82 5.22
N TYR A 110 9.35 3.94 4.82
CA TYR A 110 10.44 3.50 5.67
C TYR A 110 11.33 4.67 6.10
N TRP A 111 11.71 5.56 5.19
CA TRP A 111 12.52 6.72 5.53
C TRP A 111 11.76 7.72 6.40
N GLY A 112 10.49 7.95 6.16
CA GLY A 112 9.62 8.75 7.01
C GLY A 112 9.55 8.20 8.43
N ALA A 113 9.35 6.89 8.58
CA ALA A 113 9.38 6.21 9.87
C ALA A 113 10.73 6.38 10.59
N ARG A 114 11.84 6.22 9.86
CA ARG A 114 13.19 6.43 10.40
C ARG A 114 13.45 7.89 10.81
N PHE A 115 12.99 8.83 10.01
CA PHE A 115 13.08 10.26 10.32
C PHE A 115 12.26 10.63 11.57
N ALA A 116 11.05 10.06 11.69
CA ALA A 116 10.20 10.21 12.86
C ALA A 116 10.72 9.46 14.11
N ARG A 117 11.84 8.72 13.99
CA ARG A 117 12.37 7.85 15.05
C ARG A 117 11.35 6.82 15.54
N ALA A 118 10.51 6.32 14.63
CA ALA A 118 9.52 5.33 14.94
C ALA A 118 10.13 3.94 15.16
N HIS A 119 9.45 3.13 15.96
CA HIS A 119 9.78 1.73 16.15
C HIS A 119 9.23 0.91 14.98
N VAL A 120 10.13 0.44 14.12
CA VAL A 120 9.79 -0.39 12.97
C VAL A 120 10.68 -1.63 12.95
N SER A 121 10.11 -2.78 12.62
CA SER A 121 10.86 -4.02 12.41
C SER A 121 11.00 -4.32 10.92
N ILE A 122 12.06 -5.03 10.54
CA ILE A 122 12.27 -5.48 9.16
C ILE A 122 11.69 -6.88 9.03
N PRO A 123 10.73 -7.13 8.10
CA PRO A 123 10.09 -8.42 7.97
C PRO A 123 11.10 -9.54 7.70
N THR A 124 10.84 -10.71 8.26
CA THR A 124 11.65 -11.91 8.06
C THR A 124 11.45 -12.49 6.67
N ARG A 125 10.21 -12.45 6.17
CA ARG A 125 9.87 -12.82 4.80
C ARG A 125 10.10 -11.65 3.86
N GLN A 126 10.73 -11.93 2.74
CA GLN A 126 10.91 -10.92 1.69
C GLN A 126 9.60 -10.75 0.92
N GLY A 127 9.15 -9.52 0.82
CA GLY A 127 7.92 -9.12 0.14
C GLY A 127 8.03 -7.71 -0.40
N LEU A 128 6.90 -7.13 -0.75
CA LEU A 128 6.80 -5.75 -1.22
C LEU A 128 7.04 -4.75 -0.09
N PHE A 129 6.62 -5.10 1.13
CA PHE A 129 6.71 -4.22 2.30
C PHE A 129 8.13 -4.16 2.85
N VAL A 130 8.61 -2.95 3.12
CA VAL A 130 9.98 -2.70 3.61
C VAL A 130 10.07 -2.84 5.12
N TYR A 131 8.96 -2.64 5.84
CA TYR A 131 8.92 -2.62 7.30
C TYR A 131 7.58 -3.09 7.84
N VAL A 132 7.54 -3.39 9.13
CA VAL A 132 6.33 -3.62 9.92
C VAL A 132 6.22 -2.52 10.95
N TRP A 133 5.07 -1.84 10.99
CA TRP A 133 4.79 -0.75 11.93
C TRP A 133 4.33 -1.31 13.27
N ASP A 134 4.90 -0.81 14.37
CA ASP A 134 4.48 -1.16 15.72
C ASP A 134 3.50 -0.10 16.27
N PHE A 135 2.20 -0.38 16.19
CA PHE A 135 1.17 0.53 16.67
C PHE A 135 1.21 0.73 18.19
N GLY A 136 1.69 -0.24 18.98
CA GLY A 136 1.76 -0.15 20.43
C GLY A 136 2.88 0.74 20.96
N ARG A 137 3.92 0.97 20.14
CA ARG A 137 5.10 1.76 20.53
C ARG A 137 5.22 3.10 19.85
N ASN A 138 4.45 3.32 18.78
CA ASN A 138 4.55 4.52 17.98
C ASN A 138 3.38 5.46 18.24
N SER A 139 3.69 6.76 18.23
CA SER A 139 2.68 7.81 18.37
C SER A 139 1.98 8.13 17.05
N THR A 140 0.79 8.72 17.12
CA THR A 140 0.07 9.27 15.98
C THR A 140 0.91 10.29 15.19
N GLY A 141 1.70 11.11 15.87
CA GLY A 141 2.59 12.07 15.21
C GLY A 141 3.65 11.39 14.34
N GLN A 142 4.24 10.30 14.83
CA GLN A 142 5.21 9.50 14.05
C GLN A 142 4.54 8.86 12.82
N PHE A 143 3.31 8.36 12.97
CA PHE A 143 2.53 7.82 11.86
C PHE A 143 2.25 8.89 10.79
N LEU A 144 1.84 10.10 11.20
CA LEU A 144 1.58 11.20 10.27
C LEU A 144 2.84 11.63 9.51
N ILE A 145 3.99 11.72 10.17
CA ILE A 145 5.28 12.05 9.50
C ILE A 145 5.62 10.98 8.46
N MET A 146 5.44 9.72 8.80
CA MET A 146 5.66 8.60 7.88
C MET A 146 4.75 8.71 6.65
N SER A 147 3.44 8.94 6.85
CA SER A 147 2.45 9.06 5.77
C SER A 147 2.63 10.33 4.92
N ILE A 148 3.17 11.41 5.48
CA ILE A 148 3.54 12.59 4.69
C ILE A 148 4.76 12.30 3.82
N ALA A 149 5.74 11.58 4.36
CA ALA A 149 6.96 11.26 3.63
C ALA A 149 6.68 10.38 2.40
N ASP A 150 5.80 9.38 2.52
CA ASP A 150 5.41 8.53 1.40
C ASP A 150 4.67 9.31 0.31
N THR A 151 3.75 10.18 0.72
CA THR A 151 3.02 11.07 -0.21
C THR A 151 4.00 11.92 -1.01
N ILE A 152 5.00 12.53 -0.34
CA ILE A 152 6.06 13.30 -1.01
C ILE A 152 6.85 12.41 -1.97
N GLY A 153 7.25 11.21 -1.54
CA GLY A 153 8.00 10.27 -2.38
C GLY A 153 7.23 9.83 -3.61
N THR A 154 5.95 9.58 -3.44
CA THR A 154 5.07 9.15 -4.53
C THR A 154 4.85 10.28 -5.54
N ILE A 155 4.60 11.50 -5.08
CA ILE A 155 4.51 12.68 -5.96
C ILE A 155 5.84 12.89 -6.70
N PHE A 156 6.97 12.74 -6.01
CA PHE A 156 8.29 12.85 -6.63
C PHE A 156 8.50 11.80 -7.73
N ALA A 157 8.14 10.53 -7.50
CA ALA A 157 8.23 9.48 -8.51
C ALA A 157 7.38 9.79 -9.74
N VAL A 158 6.13 10.23 -9.55
CA VAL A 158 5.25 10.64 -10.65
C VAL A 158 5.85 11.83 -11.39
N ALA A 159 6.33 12.85 -10.69
CA ALA A 159 6.95 14.02 -11.30
C ALA A 159 8.17 13.64 -12.15
N LEU A 160 9.04 12.74 -11.67
CA LEU A 160 10.17 12.23 -12.43
C LEU A 160 9.74 11.51 -13.72
N LEU A 161 8.72 10.64 -13.64
CA LEU A 161 8.19 9.97 -14.82
C LEU A 161 7.55 10.99 -15.78
N TRP A 162 6.84 11.98 -15.25
CA TRP A 162 6.17 12.98 -16.05
C TRP A 162 7.13 13.89 -16.82
N THR A 163 8.23 14.27 -16.21
CA THR A 163 9.23 15.18 -16.81
C THR A 163 10.21 14.48 -17.74
N ASN A 164 10.49 13.18 -17.51
CA ASN A 164 11.52 12.46 -18.26
C ASN A 164 10.96 11.50 -19.34
N VAL A 165 9.68 11.13 -19.26
CA VAL A 165 9.04 10.24 -20.23
C VAL A 165 8.00 11.04 -21.00
N PRO A 166 8.23 11.41 -22.27
CA PRO A 166 7.20 12.09 -23.10
C PRO A 166 6.01 11.15 -23.34
N ALA A 167 4.81 11.70 -23.56
CA ALA A 167 3.60 10.90 -23.80
C ALA A 167 3.27 10.81 -25.30
N ASP A 168 4.28 10.62 -26.14
CA ASP A 168 4.20 10.59 -27.60
C ASP A 168 3.87 9.20 -28.18
N THR A 169 3.96 8.15 -27.34
CA THR A 169 3.49 6.80 -27.67
C THR A 169 2.42 6.34 -26.66
N LEU A 170 1.58 5.36 -27.06
CA LEU A 170 0.57 4.79 -26.18
C LEU A 170 1.21 4.15 -24.94
N GLY A 171 2.31 3.40 -25.10
CA GLY A 171 3.02 2.77 -23.99
C GLY A 171 3.52 3.81 -22.98
N ARG A 172 4.13 4.91 -23.42
CA ARG A 172 4.61 5.98 -22.54
C ARG A 172 3.46 6.72 -21.83
N ALA A 173 2.35 6.95 -22.53
CA ALA A 173 1.15 7.51 -21.92
C ALA A 173 0.58 6.58 -20.84
N VAL A 174 0.54 5.27 -21.11
CA VAL A 174 0.09 4.25 -20.15
C VAL A 174 1.02 4.18 -18.93
N LEU A 175 2.34 4.21 -19.11
CA LEU A 175 3.30 4.25 -18.01
C LEU A 175 3.00 5.39 -17.03
N ARG A 176 2.84 6.60 -17.56
CA ARG A 176 2.52 7.80 -16.77
C ARG A 176 1.17 7.67 -16.07
N SER A 177 0.14 7.22 -16.80
CA SER A 177 -1.21 7.05 -16.26
C SER A 177 -1.25 5.97 -15.17
N ALA A 178 -0.54 4.85 -15.34
CA ALA A 178 -0.44 3.79 -14.34
C ALA A 178 0.25 4.27 -13.06
N ALA A 179 1.29 5.10 -13.19
CA ALA A 179 1.93 5.73 -12.05
C ALA A 179 0.96 6.64 -11.28
N VAL A 180 0.19 7.49 -11.97
CA VAL A 180 -0.84 8.33 -11.34
C VAL A 180 -1.95 7.51 -10.70
N ALA A 181 -2.42 6.46 -11.38
CA ALA A 181 -3.43 5.56 -10.83
C ALA A 181 -2.96 4.86 -9.54
N SER A 182 -1.68 4.47 -9.47
CA SER A 182 -1.07 3.90 -8.27
C SER A 182 -1.09 4.89 -7.10
N VAL A 183 -0.80 6.16 -7.33
CA VAL A 183 -0.89 7.23 -6.31
C VAL A 183 -2.32 7.37 -5.78
N ILE A 184 -3.28 7.45 -6.71
CA ILE A 184 -4.70 7.60 -6.33
C ILE A 184 -5.14 6.39 -5.49
N TYR A 185 -4.76 5.18 -5.90
CA TYR A 185 -5.08 3.96 -5.19
C TYR A 185 -4.47 3.94 -3.77
N SER A 186 -3.18 4.27 -3.61
CA SER A 186 -2.55 4.38 -2.29
C SER A 186 -3.26 5.42 -1.41
N ALA A 187 -3.54 6.61 -1.95
CA ALA A 187 -4.25 7.65 -1.22
C ALA A 187 -5.66 7.21 -0.77
N MET A 188 -6.38 6.45 -1.60
CA MET A 188 -7.72 5.94 -1.24
C MET A 188 -7.66 4.95 -0.07
N ILE A 189 -6.60 4.15 0.03
CA ILE A 189 -6.41 3.19 1.13
C ILE A 189 -5.95 3.91 2.40
N GLU A 190 -4.99 4.80 2.30
CA GLU A 190 -4.33 5.41 3.45
C GLU A 190 -5.12 6.58 4.06
N TRP A 191 -5.82 7.35 3.23
CA TRP A 191 -6.58 8.51 3.68
C TRP A 191 -7.56 8.24 4.82
N PRO A 192 -8.35 7.16 4.81
CA PRO A 192 -9.23 6.83 5.94
C PRO A 192 -8.46 6.59 7.24
N VAL A 193 -7.28 5.95 7.16
CA VAL A 193 -6.43 5.68 8.34
C VAL A 193 -5.85 6.99 8.87
N ILE A 194 -5.26 7.82 8.01
CA ILE A 194 -4.73 9.15 8.36
C ILE A 194 -5.81 10.01 9.00
N ARG A 195 -7.01 10.01 8.44
CA ARG A 195 -8.14 10.76 8.96
C ARG A 195 -8.53 10.29 10.36
N ARG A 196 -8.61 8.99 10.60
CA ARG A 196 -8.90 8.44 11.94
C ARG A 196 -7.83 8.86 12.94
N CYS A 197 -6.55 8.68 12.63
CA CYS A 197 -5.44 9.10 13.48
C CYS A 197 -5.52 10.58 13.87
N ARG A 198 -5.93 11.44 12.95
CA ARG A 198 -6.03 12.89 13.19
C ARG A 198 -7.17 13.28 14.11
N TYR A 199 -8.31 12.59 14.02
CA TYR A 199 -9.54 13.00 14.75
C TYR A 199 -9.72 12.27 16.07
N SER A 200 -9.30 11.02 16.21
CA SER A 200 -9.46 10.25 17.46
C SER A 200 -8.24 10.31 18.37
N GLY A 201 -7.12 10.80 17.89
CA GLY A 201 -5.86 10.80 18.66
C GLY A 201 -5.29 9.41 18.92
N ASP A 202 -6.08 8.38 18.65
CA ASP A 202 -5.74 6.97 18.81
C ASP A 202 -6.09 6.21 17.52
N PRO A 203 -5.10 5.69 16.77
CA PRO A 203 -5.35 4.89 15.58
C PRO A 203 -6.07 3.57 15.87
N LEU A 204 -6.11 3.14 17.15
CA LEU A 204 -6.69 1.89 17.61
C LEU A 204 -7.76 2.12 18.70
N GLY A 205 -8.05 3.37 19.04
CA GLY A 205 -9.00 3.73 20.09
C GLY A 205 -10.35 3.06 19.93
N GLU A 206 -10.75 2.31 20.94
CA GLU A 206 -12.02 1.61 21.11
C GLU A 206 -12.19 0.26 20.39
N LEU A 207 -11.12 -0.52 20.22
CA LEU A 207 -11.24 -1.96 19.93
C LEU A 207 -10.82 -2.82 21.12
N SER A 208 -10.92 -2.29 22.35
CA SER A 208 -10.75 -3.05 23.59
C SER A 208 -12.10 -3.39 24.22
#